data_fff29e28ea98391d3f2bb1940e446e9c
#
_entry.id   fff29e28ea98391d3f2bb1940e446e9c
#
_cell.length_a   1.000
_cell.length_b   1.000
_cell.length_c   1.000
_cell.angle_alpha   90.00
_cell.angle_beta   90.00
_cell.angle_gamma   90.00
#
_symmetry.space_group_name_H-M   'P 1'
#
loop_
_entity.id
_entity.type
_entity.pdbx_description
1 polymer ?
#
loop_
_entity_poly.entity_id
_entity_poly.type
_entity_poly.pdbx_seq_one_letter_code
_entity_poly.pdbx_strand_id
1 'polypeptide(L)'
;MEKDLGAALIFYITYLVILYVSTERLSYLLAGLACGSGAAVVAYHLFTHVQNRVIAWRDPWSTIANQGYQVAQSLFAFGTGGWFGMGLGEGMPDKIPVASSDFIISAIGEELGVFFAICVVLVEISCFVMFVNIALKMSRRFYKLTALGLAVEFIFQVFLTVGGAVKFIPSTGVTLPLVSYGGSSVISTIVLFSIIQGMYVLNREEAGEIEEKRKRKRRAEQEWETEEYETEGATRRRAKRTQRQERR
;
A
#
# COMPACT_ATOMS: atom_id res chain seq x y z
N MET A 1 4.89 -18.78 21.97
CA MET A 1 5.23 -17.50 21.31
C MET A 1 5.53 -17.84 19.86
N GLU A 2 4.63 -17.59 18.96
CA GLU A 2 4.89 -17.69 17.53
C GLU A 2 5.90 -16.62 17.16
N LYS A 3 7.03 -17.06 16.59
CA LYS A 3 8.09 -16.17 16.14
C LYS A 3 7.77 -15.75 14.71
N ASP A 4 6.83 -14.82 14.57
CA ASP A 4 6.40 -14.30 13.28
C ASP A 4 7.43 -13.29 12.74
N LEU A 5 8.39 -13.83 12.01
CA LEU A 5 9.42 -13.02 11.34
C LEU A 5 8.88 -12.28 10.12
N GLY A 6 7.82 -12.80 9.51
CA GLY A 6 7.17 -12.15 8.37
C GLY A 6 6.56 -10.81 8.77
N ALA A 7 5.75 -10.79 9.83
CA ALA A 7 5.18 -9.57 10.36
C ALA A 7 6.26 -8.58 10.84
N ALA A 8 7.29 -9.07 11.54
CA ALA A 8 8.40 -8.22 11.97
C ALA A 8 9.11 -7.55 10.79
N LEU A 9 9.31 -8.26 9.69
CA LEU A 9 9.93 -7.74 8.48
C LEU A 9 9.04 -6.67 7.80
N ILE A 10 7.73 -6.91 7.74
CA ILE A 10 6.76 -5.95 7.18
C ILE A 10 6.82 -4.63 7.97
N PHE A 11 6.70 -4.68 9.29
CA PHE A 11 6.77 -3.49 10.14
C PHE A 11 8.10 -2.77 10.01
N TYR A 12 9.20 -3.53 9.93
CA TYR A 12 10.53 -2.96 9.78
C TYR A 12 10.69 -2.17 8.46
N ILE A 13 10.30 -2.76 7.34
CA ILE A 13 10.37 -2.09 6.04
C ILE A 13 9.43 -0.89 5.99
N THR A 14 8.21 -1.02 6.51
CA THR A 14 7.25 0.08 6.60
C THR A 14 7.83 1.25 7.41
N TYR A 15 8.44 0.95 8.57
CA TYR A 15 9.13 1.96 9.38
C TYR A 15 10.26 2.66 8.61
N LEU A 16 11.11 1.91 7.90
CA LEU A 16 12.20 2.48 7.11
C LEU A 16 11.70 3.39 6.00
N VAL A 17 10.64 3.00 5.29
CA VAL A 17 10.06 3.83 4.24
C VAL A 17 9.47 5.12 4.82
N ILE A 18 8.71 5.03 5.92
CA ILE A 18 8.16 6.22 6.60
C ILE A 18 9.29 7.13 7.10
N LEU A 19 10.34 6.57 7.68
CA LEU A 19 11.51 7.31 8.15
C LEU A 19 12.19 8.06 7.00
N TYR A 20 12.40 7.39 5.87
CA TYR A 20 12.98 8.00 4.68
C TYR A 20 12.11 9.12 4.13
N VAL A 21 10.81 8.88 3.94
CA VAL A 21 9.88 9.90 3.41
C VAL A 21 9.70 11.09 4.38
N SER A 22 9.82 10.85 5.68
CA SER A 22 9.73 11.89 6.69
C SER A 22 10.98 12.76 6.79
N THR A 23 12.16 12.17 6.62
CA THR A 23 13.45 12.84 6.82
C THR A 23 14.13 13.29 5.53
N GLU A 24 13.74 12.69 4.39
CA GLU A 24 14.36 12.89 3.06
C GLU A 24 15.87 12.58 3.04
N ARG A 25 16.37 11.87 4.07
CA ARG A 25 17.79 11.52 4.21
C ARG A 25 18.04 10.06 3.86
N LEU A 26 18.70 9.84 2.73
CA LEU A 26 19.07 8.50 2.26
C LEU A 26 19.99 7.75 3.25
N SER A 27 20.76 8.47 4.06
CA SER A 27 21.65 7.87 5.08
C SER A 27 20.90 7.01 6.10
N TYR A 28 19.70 7.42 6.53
CA TYR A 28 18.88 6.62 7.46
C TYR A 28 18.36 5.34 6.81
N LEU A 29 17.97 5.40 5.53
CA LEU A 29 17.55 4.23 4.79
C LEU A 29 18.70 3.23 4.64
N LEU A 30 19.88 3.70 4.24
CA LEU A 30 21.07 2.84 4.08
C LEU A 30 21.52 2.25 5.42
N ALA A 31 21.53 3.05 6.50
CA ALA A 31 21.86 2.57 7.84
C ALA A 31 20.85 1.52 8.32
N GLY A 32 19.54 1.76 8.09
CA GLY A 32 18.49 0.79 8.38
C GLY A 32 18.70 -0.51 7.59
N LEU A 33 18.88 -0.45 6.28
CA LEU A 33 19.11 -1.65 5.47
C LEU A 33 20.35 -2.43 5.95
N ALA A 34 21.44 -1.76 6.31
CA ALA A 34 22.63 -2.41 6.88
C ALA A 34 22.32 -3.07 8.22
N CYS A 35 21.60 -2.38 9.11
CA CYS A 35 21.16 -2.94 10.40
C CYS A 35 20.23 -4.16 10.21
N GLY A 36 19.26 -4.06 9.29
CA GLY A 36 18.35 -5.16 8.98
C GLY A 36 19.05 -6.37 8.40
N SER A 37 20.02 -6.16 7.52
CA SER A 37 20.86 -7.23 6.97
C SER A 37 21.67 -7.93 8.07
N GLY A 38 22.27 -7.15 8.98
CA GLY A 38 22.96 -7.70 10.15
C GLY A 38 22.03 -8.51 11.06
N ALA A 39 20.83 -7.98 11.34
CA ALA A 39 19.82 -8.68 12.13
C ALA A 39 19.34 -9.98 11.45
N ALA A 40 19.20 -10.00 10.12
CA ALA A 40 18.84 -11.21 9.38
C ALA A 40 19.92 -12.30 9.48
N VAL A 41 21.20 -11.93 9.40
CA VAL A 41 22.32 -12.86 9.61
C VAL A 41 22.30 -13.42 11.02
N VAL A 42 22.11 -12.58 12.03
CA VAL A 42 22.01 -13.01 13.44
C VAL A 42 20.79 -13.94 13.62
N ALA A 43 19.64 -13.60 13.05
CA ALA A 43 18.44 -14.42 13.11
C ALA A 43 18.65 -15.81 12.46
N TYR A 44 19.37 -15.87 11.35
CA TYR A 44 19.73 -17.13 10.70
C TYR A 44 20.54 -18.03 11.62
N HIS A 45 21.51 -17.49 12.38
CA HIS A 45 22.33 -18.28 13.30
C HIS A 45 21.60 -18.67 14.59
N LEU A 46 20.66 -17.85 15.06
CA LEU A 46 19.98 -18.08 16.34
C LEU A 46 18.70 -18.92 16.21
N PHE A 47 18.02 -18.91 15.06
CA PHE A 47 16.69 -19.50 14.93
C PHE A 47 16.66 -20.63 13.91
N THR A 48 16.47 -21.88 14.39
CA THR A 48 16.40 -23.08 13.55
C THR A 48 15.28 -23.00 12.49
N HIS A 49 14.14 -22.38 12.82
CA HIS A 49 13.05 -22.23 11.84
C HIS A 49 13.42 -21.30 10.69
N VAL A 50 14.29 -20.28 10.89
CA VAL A 50 14.83 -19.43 9.83
C VAL A 50 15.76 -20.24 8.93
N GLN A 51 16.64 -21.04 9.54
CA GLN A 51 17.55 -21.95 8.81
C GLN A 51 16.74 -22.90 7.92
N ASN A 52 15.70 -23.52 8.48
CA ASN A 52 14.84 -24.45 7.74
C ASN A 52 14.17 -23.78 6.53
N ARG A 53 13.67 -22.54 6.67
CA ARG A 53 13.08 -21.79 5.56
C ARG A 53 14.12 -21.43 4.49
N VAL A 54 15.32 -21.06 4.87
CA VAL A 54 16.42 -20.76 3.92
C VAL A 54 16.89 -22.04 3.21
N ILE A 55 16.97 -23.17 3.91
CA ILE A 55 17.33 -24.47 3.33
C ILE A 55 16.25 -24.88 2.31
N ALA A 56 14.98 -24.84 2.69
CA ALA A 56 13.84 -25.14 1.83
C ALA A 56 13.79 -24.23 0.58
N TRP A 57 14.12 -22.96 0.73
CA TRP A 57 14.20 -22.01 -0.37
C TRP A 57 15.37 -22.28 -1.31
N ARG A 58 16.56 -22.59 -0.74
CA ARG A 58 17.77 -22.79 -1.54
C ARG A 58 17.67 -24.07 -2.40
N ASP A 59 17.31 -25.17 -1.78
CA ASP A 59 17.15 -26.46 -2.46
C ASP A 59 15.93 -27.23 -1.92
N PRO A 60 14.72 -26.97 -2.44
CA PRO A 60 13.52 -27.68 -2.02
C PRO A 60 13.54 -29.14 -2.46
N TRP A 61 14.30 -29.49 -3.50
CA TRP A 61 14.31 -30.83 -4.09
C TRP A 61 15.04 -31.84 -3.20
N SER A 62 16.19 -31.47 -2.66
CA SER A 62 16.95 -32.33 -1.75
C SER A 62 16.25 -32.51 -0.40
N THR A 63 15.35 -31.57 -0.02
CA THR A 63 14.63 -31.55 1.26
C THR A 63 13.13 -31.78 1.10
N ILE A 64 12.70 -32.33 -0.04
CA ILE A 64 11.28 -32.52 -0.37
C ILE A 64 10.53 -33.41 0.63
N ALA A 65 11.21 -34.33 1.31
CA ALA A 65 10.61 -35.17 2.33
C ALA A 65 10.32 -34.43 3.66
N ASN A 66 10.84 -33.21 3.83
CA ASN A 66 10.78 -32.45 5.09
C ASN A 66 10.49 -30.96 4.85
N GLN A 67 11.49 -30.08 5.05
CA GLN A 67 11.31 -28.62 5.02
C GLN A 67 10.98 -28.06 3.62
N GLY A 68 11.46 -28.71 2.56
CA GLY A 68 11.25 -28.30 1.17
C GLY A 68 9.87 -28.67 0.60
N TYR A 69 9.10 -29.50 1.30
CA TYR A 69 7.83 -30.04 0.79
C TYR A 69 6.86 -28.96 0.33
N GLN A 70 6.62 -27.95 1.15
CA GLN A 70 5.68 -26.86 0.84
C GLN A 70 6.08 -26.11 -0.43
N VAL A 71 7.36 -25.73 -0.54
CA VAL A 71 7.88 -24.98 -1.68
C VAL A 71 7.87 -25.84 -2.93
N ALA A 72 8.23 -27.14 -2.83
CA ALA A 72 8.20 -28.07 -3.94
C ALA A 72 6.76 -28.26 -4.46
N GLN A 73 5.78 -28.48 -3.58
CA GLN A 73 4.37 -28.61 -3.97
C GLN A 73 3.83 -27.34 -4.61
N SER A 74 4.21 -26.16 -4.10
CA SER A 74 3.87 -24.89 -4.72
C SER A 74 4.40 -24.78 -6.17
N LEU A 75 5.64 -25.18 -6.40
CA LEU A 75 6.21 -25.17 -7.76
C LEU A 75 5.57 -26.22 -8.68
N PHE A 76 5.23 -27.40 -8.16
CA PHE A 76 4.47 -28.39 -8.92
C PHE A 76 3.09 -27.86 -9.33
N ALA A 77 2.38 -27.19 -8.43
CA ALA A 77 1.08 -26.57 -8.71
C ALA A 77 1.13 -25.60 -9.89
N PHE A 78 2.13 -24.71 -9.93
CA PHE A 78 2.35 -23.83 -11.10
C PHE A 78 2.72 -24.62 -12.37
N GLY A 79 3.50 -25.70 -12.22
CA GLY A 79 3.90 -26.55 -13.35
C GLY A 79 2.73 -27.33 -13.94
N THR A 80 1.86 -27.89 -13.10
CA THR A 80 0.68 -28.67 -13.54
C THR A 80 -0.42 -27.78 -14.08
N GLY A 81 -0.67 -26.61 -13.46
CA GLY A 81 -1.68 -25.66 -13.90
C GLY A 81 -1.35 -24.98 -15.23
N GLY A 82 -0.07 -24.78 -15.55
CA GLY A 82 0.34 -24.09 -16.76
C GLY A 82 -0.29 -22.71 -16.92
N TRP A 83 -0.53 -22.28 -18.15
CA TRP A 83 -1.07 -20.94 -18.42
C TRP A 83 -2.56 -20.78 -18.08
N PHE A 84 -3.37 -21.82 -18.31
CA PHE A 84 -4.83 -21.74 -18.24
C PHE A 84 -5.44 -22.54 -17.08
N GLY A 85 -4.62 -23.24 -16.29
CA GLY A 85 -5.07 -24.07 -15.19
C GLY A 85 -5.59 -25.44 -15.61
N MET A 86 -5.75 -26.32 -14.61
CA MET A 86 -6.34 -27.64 -14.78
C MET A 86 -7.86 -27.61 -14.82
N GLY A 87 -8.49 -26.58 -14.27
CA GLY A 87 -9.93 -26.45 -14.03
C GLY A 87 -10.25 -26.41 -12.54
N LEU A 88 -11.33 -25.74 -12.19
CA LEU A 88 -11.80 -25.58 -10.82
C LEU A 88 -12.16 -26.97 -10.24
N GLY A 89 -11.50 -27.35 -9.13
CA GLY A 89 -11.69 -28.65 -8.48
C GLY A 89 -10.99 -29.82 -9.13
N GLU A 90 -10.27 -29.63 -10.26
CA GLU A 90 -9.50 -30.67 -10.93
C GLU A 90 -8.02 -30.69 -10.48
N GLY A 91 -7.58 -29.65 -9.76
CA GLY A 91 -6.27 -29.59 -9.11
C GLY A 91 -6.20 -30.41 -7.84
N MET A 92 -5.06 -30.42 -7.21
CA MET A 92 -4.81 -31.07 -5.92
C MET A 92 -4.27 -30.08 -4.87
N PRO A 93 -4.95 -28.94 -4.65
CA PRO A 93 -4.46 -27.92 -3.71
C PRO A 93 -4.30 -28.47 -2.27
N ASP A 94 -5.02 -29.53 -1.91
CA ASP A 94 -4.88 -30.20 -0.61
C ASP A 94 -3.50 -30.79 -0.37
N LYS A 95 -2.71 -31.05 -1.43
CA LYS A 95 -1.33 -31.51 -1.31
C LYS A 95 -0.36 -30.39 -0.94
N ILE A 96 -0.76 -29.14 -1.11
CA ILE A 96 0.04 -27.98 -0.72
C ILE A 96 -0.31 -27.68 0.75
N PRO A 97 0.61 -27.90 1.71
CA PRO A 97 0.35 -27.55 3.09
C PRO A 97 0.05 -26.04 3.20
N VAL A 98 -1.02 -25.70 3.94
CA VAL A 98 -1.45 -24.30 4.15
C VAL A 98 -1.77 -23.57 2.82
N ALA A 99 -2.26 -24.29 1.82
CA ALA A 99 -2.62 -23.73 0.51
C ALA A 99 -3.58 -22.54 0.62
N SER A 100 -4.56 -22.63 1.53
CA SER A 100 -5.57 -21.58 1.71
C SER A 100 -5.03 -20.29 2.32
N SER A 101 -3.87 -20.29 2.95
CA SER A 101 -3.27 -19.08 3.56
C SER A 101 -2.04 -18.59 2.80
N ASP A 102 -0.87 -19.18 3.04
CA ASP A 102 0.41 -18.67 2.57
C ASP A 102 0.70 -19.00 1.09
N PHE A 103 0.11 -20.09 0.59
CA PHE A 103 0.31 -20.58 -0.77
C PHE A 103 -0.94 -20.54 -1.64
N ILE A 104 -1.90 -19.65 -1.29
CA ILE A 104 -3.17 -19.53 -2.05
C ILE A 104 -2.92 -19.20 -3.52
N ILE A 105 -1.89 -18.40 -3.82
CA ILE A 105 -1.54 -18.04 -5.20
C ILE A 105 -1.09 -19.27 -6.02
N SER A 106 -0.52 -20.30 -5.36
CA SER A 106 -0.13 -21.56 -6.00
C SER A 106 -1.35 -22.41 -6.33
N ALA A 107 -2.32 -22.48 -5.41
CA ALA A 107 -3.60 -23.15 -5.67
C ALA A 107 -4.38 -22.49 -6.81
N ILE A 108 -4.40 -21.15 -6.83
CA ILE A 108 -4.97 -20.37 -7.96
C ILE A 108 -4.21 -20.68 -9.25
N GLY A 109 -2.88 -20.75 -9.20
CA GLY A 109 -2.04 -21.08 -10.35
C GLY A 109 -2.27 -22.50 -10.89
N GLU A 110 -2.58 -23.46 -10.02
CA GLU A 110 -2.90 -24.84 -10.41
C GLU A 110 -4.28 -24.95 -11.08
N GLU A 111 -5.32 -24.42 -10.45
CA GLU A 111 -6.69 -24.59 -10.92
C GLU A 111 -7.08 -23.61 -12.03
N LEU A 112 -6.72 -22.33 -11.90
CA LEU A 112 -7.09 -21.25 -12.82
C LEU A 112 -5.95 -20.81 -13.75
N GLY A 113 -4.75 -21.30 -13.51
CA GLY A 113 -3.58 -21.03 -14.33
C GLY A 113 -2.79 -19.78 -13.91
N VAL A 114 -1.56 -19.74 -14.42
CA VAL A 114 -0.62 -18.62 -14.14
C VAL A 114 -1.16 -17.30 -14.66
N PHE A 115 -1.92 -17.28 -15.76
CA PHE A 115 -2.52 -16.08 -16.29
C PHE A 115 -3.48 -15.43 -15.28
N PHE A 116 -4.35 -16.23 -14.65
CA PHE A 116 -5.27 -15.73 -13.64
C PHE A 116 -4.52 -15.29 -12.36
N ALA A 117 -3.51 -16.05 -11.94
CA ALA A 117 -2.66 -15.65 -10.82
C ALA A 117 -1.99 -14.28 -11.06
N ILE A 118 -1.50 -14.02 -12.27
CA ILE A 118 -0.98 -12.70 -12.64
C ILE A 118 -2.06 -11.62 -12.57
N CYS A 119 -3.29 -11.89 -13.04
CA CYS A 119 -4.40 -10.93 -12.93
C CYS A 119 -4.69 -10.56 -11.46
N VAL A 120 -4.69 -11.53 -10.54
CA VAL A 120 -4.85 -11.28 -9.10
C VAL A 120 -3.75 -10.35 -8.59
N VAL A 121 -2.48 -10.62 -8.91
CA VAL A 121 -1.35 -9.77 -8.50
C VAL A 121 -1.48 -8.36 -9.10
N LEU A 122 -1.93 -8.22 -10.34
CA LEU A 122 -2.17 -6.91 -10.96
C LEU A 122 -3.28 -6.11 -10.26
N VAL A 123 -4.33 -6.78 -9.77
CA VAL A 123 -5.36 -6.13 -8.95
C VAL A 123 -4.76 -5.62 -7.65
N GLU A 124 -3.94 -6.41 -6.95
CA GLU A 124 -3.25 -6.00 -5.72
C GLU A 124 -2.33 -4.79 -5.97
N ILE A 125 -1.56 -4.82 -7.05
CA ILE A 125 -0.71 -3.68 -7.44
C ILE A 125 -1.57 -2.44 -7.75
N SER A 126 -2.72 -2.60 -8.39
CA SER A 126 -3.61 -1.47 -8.68
C SER A 126 -4.19 -0.85 -7.41
N CYS A 127 -4.54 -1.67 -6.41
CA CYS A 127 -4.94 -1.18 -5.08
C CYS A 127 -3.81 -0.39 -4.41
N PHE A 128 -2.58 -0.90 -4.46
CA PHE A 128 -1.40 -0.18 -3.95
C PHE A 128 -1.23 1.19 -4.61
N VAL A 129 -1.26 1.23 -5.95
CA VAL A 129 -1.14 2.49 -6.71
C VAL A 129 -2.25 3.47 -6.33
N MET A 130 -3.47 2.98 -6.13
CA MET A 130 -4.58 3.79 -5.65
C MET A 130 -4.31 4.36 -4.24
N PHE A 131 -3.81 3.56 -3.31
CA PHE A 131 -3.48 4.00 -1.95
C PHE A 131 -2.37 5.06 -1.95
N VAL A 132 -1.32 4.86 -2.75
CA VAL A 132 -0.25 5.86 -2.91
C VAL A 132 -0.80 7.16 -3.49
N ASN A 133 -1.67 7.09 -4.51
CA ASN A 133 -2.30 8.28 -5.08
C ASN A 133 -3.17 9.02 -4.06
N ILE A 134 -3.89 8.31 -3.20
CA ILE A 134 -4.65 8.91 -2.09
C ILE A 134 -3.70 9.60 -1.12
N ALA A 135 -2.63 8.91 -0.70
CA ALA A 135 -1.63 9.45 0.22
C ALA A 135 -0.98 10.73 -0.32
N LEU A 136 -0.61 10.76 -1.60
CA LEU A 136 0.02 11.92 -2.24
C LEU A 136 -0.88 13.15 -2.31
N LYS A 137 -2.19 12.96 -2.39
CA LYS A 137 -3.19 14.04 -2.43
C LYS A 137 -3.51 14.63 -1.06
N MET A 138 -3.05 14.01 0.04
CA MET A 138 -3.35 14.48 1.39
C MET A 138 -2.57 15.74 1.74
N SER A 139 -3.29 16.74 2.28
CA SER A 139 -2.72 18.04 2.66
C SER A 139 -1.95 17.97 3.97
N ARG A 140 -2.41 17.17 4.93
CA ARG A 140 -1.78 17.04 6.25
C ARG A 140 -0.70 15.96 6.23
N ARG A 141 0.49 16.32 6.69
CA ARG A 141 1.66 15.43 6.71
C ARG A 141 1.42 14.13 7.48
N PHE A 142 0.71 14.19 8.60
CA PHE A 142 0.37 13.01 9.40
C PHE A 142 -0.45 11.98 8.57
N TYR A 143 -1.56 12.39 7.99
CA TYR A 143 -2.41 11.50 7.19
C TYR A 143 -1.68 10.98 5.96
N LYS A 144 -0.88 11.82 5.31
CA LYS A 144 -0.04 11.42 4.17
C LYS A 144 0.92 10.29 4.53
N LEU A 145 1.66 10.42 5.64
CA LEU A 145 2.61 9.40 6.09
C LEU A 145 1.90 8.12 6.55
N THR A 146 0.76 8.24 7.24
CA THR A 146 -0.03 7.09 7.66
C THR A 146 -0.57 6.31 6.46
N ALA A 147 -1.19 6.99 5.49
CA ALA A 147 -1.70 6.34 4.28
C ALA A 147 -0.58 5.68 3.46
N LEU A 148 0.58 6.34 3.36
CA LEU A 148 1.74 5.78 2.68
C LEU A 148 2.28 4.54 3.42
N GLY A 149 2.35 4.59 4.76
CA GLY A 149 2.76 3.44 5.57
C GLY A 149 1.87 2.24 5.36
N LEU A 150 0.54 2.43 5.41
CA LEU A 150 -0.43 1.38 5.14
C LEU A 150 -0.34 0.84 3.71
N ALA A 151 -0.08 1.69 2.73
CA ALA A 151 0.13 1.26 1.34
C ALA A 151 1.39 0.39 1.21
N VAL A 152 2.49 0.77 1.87
CA VAL A 152 3.75 0.01 1.88
C VAL A 152 3.56 -1.33 2.59
N GLU A 153 2.89 -1.35 3.75
CA GLU A 153 2.55 -2.58 4.47
C GLU A 153 1.80 -3.56 3.56
N PHE A 154 0.76 -3.06 2.89
CA PHE A 154 -0.06 -3.84 1.97
C PHE A 154 0.75 -4.46 0.83
N ILE A 155 1.50 -3.66 0.07
CA ILE A 155 2.24 -4.17 -1.09
C ILE A 155 3.42 -5.08 -0.68
N PHE A 156 4.03 -4.80 0.46
CA PHE A 156 5.12 -5.64 0.94
C PHE A 156 4.61 -7.00 1.42
N GLN A 157 3.41 -7.06 2.00
CA GLN A 157 2.72 -8.30 2.32
C GLN A 157 2.45 -9.13 1.05
N VAL A 158 1.92 -8.51 -0.01
CA VAL A 158 1.72 -9.15 -1.33
C VAL A 158 3.06 -9.69 -1.86
N PHE A 159 4.11 -8.87 -1.83
CA PHE A 159 5.45 -9.27 -2.29
C PHE A 159 5.99 -10.48 -1.54
N LEU A 160 5.86 -10.52 -0.21
CA LEU A 160 6.33 -11.65 0.60
C LEU A 160 5.57 -12.93 0.31
N THR A 161 4.26 -12.86 0.16
CA THR A 161 3.42 -14.05 -0.11
C THR A 161 3.68 -14.60 -1.50
N VAL A 162 3.58 -13.76 -2.52
CA VAL A 162 3.81 -14.18 -3.92
C VAL A 162 5.26 -14.61 -4.12
N GLY A 163 6.22 -13.83 -3.63
CA GLY A 163 7.64 -14.12 -3.73
C GLY A 163 8.04 -15.42 -3.03
N GLY A 164 7.40 -15.74 -1.89
CA GLY A 164 7.57 -17.01 -1.19
C GLY A 164 7.02 -18.19 -1.99
N ALA A 165 5.84 -18.04 -2.58
CA ALA A 165 5.18 -19.09 -3.35
C ALA A 165 5.92 -19.45 -4.64
N VAL A 166 6.47 -18.46 -5.36
CA VAL A 166 7.26 -18.68 -6.58
C VAL A 166 8.76 -18.94 -6.33
N LYS A 167 9.16 -19.16 -5.09
CA LYS A 167 10.57 -19.38 -4.70
C LYS A 167 11.52 -18.21 -5.03
N PHE A 168 11.01 -17.00 -5.14
CA PHE A 168 11.86 -15.81 -5.31
C PHE A 168 12.57 -15.43 -4.01
N ILE A 169 11.88 -15.57 -2.88
CA ILE A 169 12.39 -15.35 -1.51
C ILE A 169 12.03 -16.55 -0.62
N PRO A 170 12.69 -16.73 0.55
CA PRO A 170 12.24 -17.71 1.53
C PRO A 170 10.80 -17.44 1.97
N SER A 171 9.97 -18.48 2.06
CA SER A 171 8.58 -18.36 2.54
C SER A 171 8.53 -17.77 3.94
N THR A 172 7.69 -16.77 4.16
CA THR A 172 7.59 -16.03 5.43
C THR A 172 6.39 -16.40 6.27
N GLY A 173 5.41 -17.14 5.71
CA GLY A 173 4.18 -17.49 6.43
C GLY A 173 3.17 -16.34 6.48
N VAL A 174 3.25 -15.40 5.56
CA VAL A 174 2.38 -14.23 5.47
C VAL A 174 1.27 -14.52 4.45
N THR A 175 0.05 -14.13 4.79
CA THR A 175 -1.14 -14.31 3.94
C THR A 175 -1.24 -13.26 2.84
N LEU A 176 -1.82 -13.60 1.68
CA LEU A 176 -2.13 -12.64 0.61
C LEU A 176 -3.35 -11.80 1.01
N PRO A 177 -3.27 -10.48 1.08
CA PRO A 177 -4.40 -9.63 1.42
C PRO A 177 -5.62 -9.90 0.53
N LEU A 178 -6.83 -9.80 1.07
CA LEU A 178 -8.12 -10.00 0.37
C LEU A 178 -8.36 -11.40 -0.22
N VAL A 179 -7.33 -12.23 -0.42
CA VAL A 179 -7.42 -13.50 -1.13
C VAL A 179 -7.26 -14.70 -0.21
N SER A 180 -6.29 -14.65 0.72
CA SER A 180 -6.03 -15.76 1.63
C SER A 180 -7.12 -15.93 2.67
N TYR A 181 -7.38 -17.20 3.01
CA TYR A 181 -8.18 -17.54 4.17
C TYR A 181 -7.39 -17.28 5.45
N GLY A 182 -7.92 -16.40 6.30
CA GLY A 182 -7.34 -16.06 7.60
C GLY A 182 -8.18 -15.01 8.31
N GLY A 183 -8.90 -15.39 9.39
CA GLY A 183 -9.85 -14.49 10.06
C GLY A 183 -9.23 -13.17 10.53
N SER A 184 -8.06 -13.22 11.16
CA SER A 184 -7.33 -12.02 11.60
C SER A 184 -6.81 -11.17 10.43
N SER A 185 -6.30 -11.83 9.39
CA SER A 185 -5.78 -11.16 8.19
C SER A 185 -6.88 -10.42 7.43
N VAL A 186 -8.03 -11.04 7.25
CA VAL A 186 -9.20 -10.41 6.60
C VAL A 186 -9.66 -9.17 7.38
N ILE A 187 -9.79 -9.29 8.71
CA ILE A 187 -10.19 -8.16 9.56
C ILE A 187 -9.16 -7.03 9.46
N SER A 188 -7.86 -7.34 9.56
CA SER A 188 -6.78 -6.35 9.45
C SER A 188 -6.80 -5.64 8.10
N THR A 189 -7.01 -6.38 7.02
CA THR A 189 -7.11 -5.81 5.66
C THR A 189 -8.33 -4.90 5.52
N ILE A 190 -9.50 -5.30 6.03
CA ILE A 190 -10.71 -4.47 6.02
C ILE A 190 -10.48 -3.18 6.82
N VAL A 191 -9.84 -3.27 7.99
CA VAL A 191 -9.50 -2.09 8.81
C VAL A 191 -8.54 -1.17 8.05
N LEU A 192 -7.51 -1.71 7.40
CA LEU A 192 -6.57 -0.95 6.58
C LEU A 192 -7.30 -0.17 5.47
N PHE A 193 -8.14 -0.83 4.70
CA PHE A 193 -8.93 -0.19 3.64
C PHE A 193 -9.86 0.88 4.22
N SER A 194 -10.52 0.60 5.34
CA SER A 194 -11.43 1.55 6.00
C SER A 194 -10.70 2.81 6.47
N ILE A 195 -9.49 2.67 7.02
CA ILE A 195 -8.66 3.81 7.44
C ILE A 195 -8.27 4.66 6.22
N ILE A 196 -7.79 4.04 5.14
CA ILE A 196 -7.41 4.77 3.91
C ILE A 196 -8.62 5.47 3.30
N GLN A 197 -9.77 4.80 3.25
CA GLN A 197 -11.01 5.39 2.73
C GLN A 197 -11.50 6.56 3.60
N GLY A 198 -11.47 6.40 4.92
CA GLY A 198 -11.83 7.47 5.86
C GLY A 198 -10.92 8.70 5.70
N MET A 199 -9.61 8.49 5.58
CA MET A 199 -8.66 9.57 5.32
C MET A 199 -8.91 10.27 3.96
N TYR A 200 -9.28 9.51 2.94
CA TYR A 200 -9.63 10.07 1.64
C TYR A 200 -10.87 10.97 1.69
N VAL A 201 -11.92 10.54 2.41
CA VAL A 201 -13.14 11.35 2.59
C VAL A 201 -12.83 12.63 3.34
N LEU A 202 -12.12 12.54 4.47
CA LEU A 202 -11.71 13.72 5.26
C LEU A 202 -10.91 14.73 4.43
N ASN A 203 -9.96 14.23 3.62
CA ASN A 203 -9.17 15.13 2.77
C ASN A 203 -10.02 15.84 1.69
N ARG A 204 -11.04 15.17 1.15
CA ARG A 204 -11.97 15.79 0.20
C ARG A 204 -12.85 16.86 0.86
N GLU A 205 -13.33 16.61 2.06
CA GLU A 205 -14.12 17.57 2.84
C GLU A 205 -13.29 18.82 3.17
N GLU A 206 -12.06 18.64 3.69
CA GLU A 206 -11.14 19.77 3.95
C GLU A 206 -10.84 20.57 2.66
N ALA A 207 -10.61 19.91 1.54
CA ALA A 207 -10.37 20.56 0.26
C ALA A 207 -11.60 21.37 -0.21
N GLY A 208 -12.80 20.83 -0.04
CA GLY A 208 -14.07 21.51 -0.36
C GLY A 208 -14.26 22.77 0.49
N GLU A 209 -14.04 22.68 1.80
CA GLU A 209 -14.14 23.84 2.70
C GLU A 209 -13.15 24.96 2.36
N ILE A 210 -11.90 24.58 2.02
CA ILE A 210 -10.88 25.55 1.60
C ILE A 210 -11.29 26.26 0.31
N GLU A 211 -11.84 25.53 -0.66
CA GLU A 211 -12.31 26.10 -1.91
C GLU A 211 -13.49 27.04 -1.71
N GLU A 212 -14.45 26.67 -0.86
CA GLU A 212 -15.57 27.56 -0.50
C GLU A 212 -15.10 28.84 0.17
N LYS A 213 -14.18 28.73 1.15
CA LYS A 213 -13.59 29.90 1.82
C LYS A 213 -12.87 30.82 0.82
N ARG A 214 -12.14 30.25 -0.14
CA ARG A 214 -11.49 31.02 -1.23
C ARG A 214 -12.52 31.71 -2.14
N LYS A 215 -13.60 31.02 -2.51
CA LYS A 215 -14.68 31.59 -3.32
C LYS A 215 -15.37 32.74 -2.60
N ARG A 216 -15.67 32.59 -1.29
CA ARG A 216 -16.25 33.66 -0.47
C ARG A 216 -15.33 34.87 -0.39
N LYS A 217 -14.02 34.65 -0.15
CA LYS A 217 -13.04 35.73 -0.11
C LYS A 217 -12.95 36.51 -1.42
N ARG A 218 -12.88 35.81 -2.56
CA ARG A 218 -12.87 36.44 -3.88
C ARG A 218 -14.14 37.25 -4.17
N ARG A 219 -15.30 36.75 -3.75
CA ARG A 219 -16.57 37.52 -3.90
C ARG A 219 -16.55 38.80 -3.07
N ALA A 220 -16.14 38.71 -1.82
CA ALA A 220 -16.01 39.88 -0.96
C ALA A 220 -15.01 40.91 -1.49
N GLU A 221 -13.88 40.47 -2.05
CA GLU A 221 -12.91 41.36 -2.72
C GLU A 221 -13.53 42.06 -3.95
N GLN A 222 -14.28 41.34 -4.79
CA GLN A 222 -14.97 41.91 -5.94
C GLN A 222 -16.08 42.88 -5.56
N GLU A 223 -16.86 42.58 -4.53
CA GLU A 223 -17.90 43.46 -4.01
C GLU A 223 -17.27 44.78 -3.49
N TRP A 224 -16.15 44.67 -2.76
CA TRP A 224 -15.44 45.83 -2.25
C TRP A 224 -14.87 46.69 -3.36
N GLU A 225 -14.23 46.12 -4.38
CA GLU A 225 -13.73 46.85 -5.56
C GLU A 225 -14.87 47.56 -6.32
N THR A 226 -16.05 46.94 -6.41
CA THR A 226 -17.23 47.52 -7.08
C THR A 226 -17.76 48.73 -6.29
N GLU A 227 -17.88 48.62 -4.97
CA GLU A 227 -18.30 49.70 -4.09
C GLU A 227 -17.32 50.87 -4.12
N GLU A 228 -16.00 50.62 -4.13
CA GLU A 228 -14.97 51.64 -4.24
C GLU A 228 -15.08 52.41 -5.55
N TYR A 229 -15.29 51.68 -6.67
CA TYR A 229 -15.49 52.30 -8.00
C TYR A 229 -16.74 53.14 -8.08
N GLU A 230 -17.83 52.70 -7.47
CA GLU A 230 -19.09 53.46 -7.42
C GLU A 230 -18.97 54.74 -6.57
N THR A 231 -18.29 54.64 -5.41
CA THR A 231 -18.06 55.78 -4.53
C THR A 231 -17.14 56.82 -5.15
N GLU A 232 -16.05 56.40 -5.83
CA GLU A 232 -15.20 57.31 -6.59
C GLU A 232 -15.96 57.99 -7.72
N GLY A 233 -16.78 57.21 -8.48
CA GLY A 233 -17.61 57.72 -9.56
C GLY A 233 -18.63 58.78 -9.08
N ALA A 234 -19.24 58.52 -7.92
CA ALA A 234 -20.17 59.45 -7.28
C ALA A 234 -19.48 60.73 -6.84
N THR A 235 -18.30 60.62 -6.22
CA THR A 235 -17.48 61.77 -5.79
C THR A 235 -17.03 62.66 -6.96
N ARG A 236 -16.58 62.07 -8.06
CA ARG A 236 -16.22 62.76 -9.32
C ARG A 236 -17.42 63.49 -9.94
N ARG A 237 -18.63 62.87 -9.89
CA ARG A 237 -19.87 63.50 -10.39
C ARG A 237 -20.28 64.72 -9.53
N ARG A 238 -20.15 64.59 -8.19
CA ARG A 238 -20.40 65.74 -7.26
C ARG A 238 -19.42 66.89 -7.52
N ALA A 239 -18.14 66.64 -7.62
CA ALA A 239 -17.11 67.63 -7.91
C ALA A 239 -17.38 68.40 -9.23
N LYS A 240 -17.78 67.67 -10.27
CA LYS A 240 -18.14 68.29 -11.58
C LYS A 240 -19.43 69.16 -11.49
N ARG A 241 -20.37 68.80 -10.64
CA ARG A 241 -21.60 69.59 -10.39
C ARG A 241 -21.27 70.89 -9.68
N THR A 242 -20.45 70.86 -8.65
CA THR A 242 -20.03 72.04 -7.89
C THR A 242 -19.27 73.05 -8.78
N GLN A 243 -18.32 72.58 -9.58
CA GLN A 243 -17.61 73.40 -10.57
C GLN A 243 -18.49 74.06 -11.65
N ARG A 244 -19.59 73.39 -12.02
CA ARG A 244 -20.58 73.97 -12.95
C ARG A 244 -21.44 75.06 -12.29
N GLN A 245 -21.69 74.96 -11.00
CA GLN A 245 -22.44 75.96 -10.24
C GLN A 245 -21.62 77.24 -9.97
N GLU A 246 -20.31 77.10 -9.70
CA GLU A 246 -19.40 78.23 -9.48
C GLU A 246 -19.06 79.02 -10.76
N ARG A 247 -19.34 78.43 -11.96
CA ARG A 247 -19.14 79.09 -13.24
C ARG A 247 -20.40 79.84 -13.80
N ARG A 248 -21.48 79.85 -13.05
CA ARG A 248 -22.72 80.59 -13.35
C ARG A 248 -22.90 81.77 -12.39
#